data_8d29d5f28851f5ce92f27c550eee852c
#
_entry.id   8d29d5f28851f5ce92f27c550eee852c
#
_cell.length_a   1.000
_cell.length_b   1.000
_cell.length_c   1.000
_cell.angle_alpha   90.00
_cell.angle_beta   90.00
_cell.angle_gamma   90.00
#
_symmetry.space_group_name_H-M   'P 1'
#
loop_
_entity.id
_entity.type
_entity.pdbx_description
1 polymer ?
#
loop_
_entity_poly.entity_id
_entity_poly.type
_entity_poly.pdbx_seq_one_letter_code
_entity_poly.pdbx_strand_id
1 'polypeptide(L)'
;VSQPDSTSAPVADCYDLVVIGGGINGVGIAADAAGRGLKVFLCEKDDLARHTSSASSKLIHGGLRYLEHYEFRLVREALAEREVLLAKAPHIVKPMRFVLPHRPHLRPAWMIRAGLFLYDHMGKRKRLGASRSLRFGAGSALKPAITRGFEYADCWVDDARLVVLNAMAAREHGAHIHTQTLCLGAKRVGALWEVEVQHADGSTRTVRAKGLVNAAGPWVAQFIKNDLKLDAPYGIRLIQGSHLIVPRLYEGEHAYILQNEDQRIVFCIPYLDRFTLIGTTDREYTGDPAKVAITDQETDYLLNVVNAHFNHQLQRSDIFSTYAGVRPLCNDESDNPSAVTRDYTLALSAAHGEAPLLSVFGGKLTTYRKLAESAMAELKPFFSQMGGSWTAESTLPGGEDMTTPQALEEALLARHTWLAPAIAQRWARTYGSRVWTLLAGVEGPQDLGQAIGAGLFAREVDYLREHEWATSLEDILWRRTKLGLFTTEAEQNTLSQYLEKATQRSHAA
;
A
#
# COMPACT_ATOMS: atom_id res chain seq x y z
N VAL A 1 -46.94 28.15 33.21
CA VAL A 1 -46.86 27.15 32.13
C VAL A 1 -45.52 27.38 31.46
N SER A 2 -44.53 26.61 31.92
CA SER A 2 -43.16 26.60 31.39
C SER A 2 -43.11 25.56 30.30
N GLN A 3 -42.76 25.95 29.08
CA GLN A 3 -42.41 25.02 28.00
C GLN A 3 -41.06 24.38 28.32
N PRO A 4 -40.86 23.11 28.10
CA PRO A 4 -39.54 22.50 28.16
C PRO A 4 -38.79 22.78 26.84
N ASP A 5 -37.63 23.42 26.97
CA ASP A 5 -36.63 23.50 25.92
C ASP A 5 -36.15 22.10 25.54
N SER A 6 -36.61 21.56 24.43
CA SER A 6 -36.10 20.36 23.79
C SER A 6 -35.28 20.72 22.56
N THR A 7 -34.12 21.29 22.78
CA THR A 7 -33.04 21.23 21.80
C THR A 7 -32.26 19.91 22.03
N SER A 8 -32.83 18.79 21.61
CA SER A 8 -32.06 17.56 21.47
C SER A 8 -31.05 17.77 20.37
N ALA A 9 -29.79 17.96 20.74
CA ALA A 9 -28.68 17.85 19.79
C ALA A 9 -28.86 16.53 19.02
N PRO A 10 -28.56 16.51 17.69
CA PRO A 10 -28.68 15.29 16.89
C PRO A 10 -27.90 14.17 17.59
N VAL A 11 -28.54 13.04 17.79
CA VAL A 11 -27.92 11.86 18.41
C VAL A 11 -26.67 11.54 17.61
N ALA A 12 -25.50 11.78 18.21
CA ALA A 12 -24.23 11.51 17.57
C ALA A 12 -24.20 10.04 17.13
N ASP A 13 -23.93 9.78 15.85
CA ASP A 13 -23.82 8.42 15.33
C ASP A 13 -22.85 7.61 16.16
N CYS A 14 -23.33 6.55 16.81
CA CYS A 14 -22.48 5.65 17.58
C CYS A 14 -22.01 4.50 16.71
N TYR A 15 -20.70 4.38 16.56
CA TYR A 15 -20.04 3.29 15.85
C TYR A 15 -19.61 2.18 16.82
N ASP A 16 -19.39 0.99 16.28
CA ASP A 16 -18.71 -0.04 17.07
C ASP A 16 -17.22 0.29 17.14
N LEU A 17 -16.62 0.72 16.02
CA LEU A 17 -15.19 0.99 15.93
C LEU A 17 -14.90 2.27 15.17
N VAL A 18 -14.04 3.12 15.73
CA VAL A 18 -13.37 4.20 14.99
C VAL A 18 -11.94 3.76 14.68
N VAL A 19 -11.51 3.92 13.42
CA VAL A 19 -10.15 3.62 12.95
C VAL A 19 -9.49 4.92 12.50
N ILE A 20 -8.34 5.24 13.09
CA ILE A 20 -7.53 6.41 12.77
C ILE A 20 -6.40 5.99 11.82
N GLY A 21 -6.41 6.52 10.60
CA GLY A 21 -5.38 6.32 9.57
C GLY A 21 -5.84 5.47 8.38
N GLY A 22 -5.68 6.03 7.18
CA GLY A 22 -6.04 5.43 5.88
C GLY A 22 -4.87 4.75 5.16
N GLY A 23 -3.85 4.30 5.90
CA GLY A 23 -2.80 3.42 5.41
C GLY A 23 -3.26 1.96 5.35
N ILE A 24 -2.40 1.07 4.85
CA ILE A 24 -2.75 -0.34 4.61
C ILE A 24 -3.27 -1.07 5.86
N ASN A 25 -2.72 -0.77 7.04
CA ASN A 25 -3.16 -1.40 8.29
C ASN A 25 -4.56 -0.91 8.68
N GLY A 26 -4.81 0.40 8.62
CA GLY A 26 -6.11 0.96 9.00
C GLY A 26 -7.23 0.52 8.07
N VAL A 27 -7.03 0.59 6.75
CA VAL A 27 -8.06 0.12 5.80
C VAL A 27 -8.26 -1.39 5.85
N GLY A 28 -7.19 -2.17 6.12
CA GLY A 28 -7.29 -3.62 6.30
C GLY A 28 -8.11 -3.99 7.53
N ILE A 29 -7.89 -3.31 8.66
CA ILE A 29 -8.67 -3.49 9.88
C ILE A 29 -10.13 -3.04 9.67
N ALA A 30 -10.35 -1.89 9.02
CA ALA A 30 -11.68 -1.41 8.72
C ALA A 30 -12.48 -2.38 7.83
N ALA A 31 -11.82 -2.95 6.80
CA ALA A 31 -12.43 -3.94 5.92
C ALA A 31 -12.79 -5.22 6.68
N ASP A 32 -11.86 -5.76 7.49
CA ASP A 32 -12.11 -6.98 8.24
C ASP A 32 -13.22 -6.78 9.27
N ALA A 33 -13.19 -5.67 10.02
CA ALA A 33 -14.19 -5.32 11.01
C ALA A 33 -15.59 -5.15 10.40
N ALA A 34 -15.70 -4.40 9.29
CA ALA A 34 -16.98 -4.17 8.62
C ALA A 34 -17.58 -5.48 8.07
N GLY A 35 -16.76 -6.32 7.42
CA GLY A 35 -17.23 -7.61 6.93
C GLY A 35 -17.59 -8.61 8.02
N ARG A 36 -17.16 -8.38 9.27
CA ARG A 36 -17.63 -9.12 10.45
C ARG A 36 -18.89 -8.50 11.09
N GLY A 37 -19.50 -7.50 10.47
CA GLY A 37 -20.75 -6.87 10.88
C GLY A 37 -20.60 -5.72 11.89
N LEU A 38 -19.41 -5.18 12.11
CA LEU A 38 -19.21 -4.02 12.95
C LEU A 38 -19.50 -2.72 12.15
N LYS A 39 -20.15 -1.74 12.80
CA LYS A 39 -20.32 -0.39 12.26
C LYS A 39 -19.01 0.38 12.44
N VAL A 40 -18.30 0.63 11.34
CA VAL A 40 -16.95 1.20 11.35
C VAL A 40 -16.95 2.62 10.78
N PHE A 41 -16.22 3.51 11.46
CA PHE A 41 -15.85 4.84 10.97
C PHE A 41 -14.32 4.89 10.81
N LEU A 42 -13.83 5.22 9.62
CA LEU A 42 -12.41 5.45 9.39
C LEU A 42 -12.18 6.91 9.01
N CYS A 43 -11.22 7.57 9.65
CA CYS A 43 -10.73 8.88 9.23
C CYS A 43 -9.25 8.84 8.86
N GLU A 44 -8.94 9.53 7.76
CA GLU A 44 -7.58 9.78 7.26
C GLU A 44 -7.40 11.29 7.05
N LYS A 45 -6.36 11.86 7.65
CA LYS A 45 -6.09 13.31 7.59
C LYS A 45 -5.82 13.83 6.17
N ASP A 46 -5.24 12.98 5.34
CA ASP A 46 -4.89 13.27 3.96
C ASP A 46 -5.70 12.37 3.00
N ASP A 47 -5.09 11.91 1.90
CA ASP A 47 -5.64 10.90 1.02
C ASP A 47 -5.21 9.49 1.47
N LEU A 48 -5.97 8.48 1.06
CA LEU A 48 -5.63 7.07 1.24
C LEU A 48 -4.22 6.76 0.68
N ALA A 49 -3.43 6.02 1.45
CA ALA A 49 -2.07 5.62 1.08
C ALA A 49 -1.06 6.78 0.91
N ARG A 50 -1.38 8.02 1.28
CA ARG A 50 -0.52 9.18 0.98
C ARG A 50 0.93 9.04 1.46
N HIS A 51 1.17 8.33 2.57
CA HIS A 51 2.48 8.24 3.22
C HIS A 51 3.16 6.87 2.96
N THR A 52 3.56 6.16 4.00
CA THR A 52 4.34 4.90 3.94
C THR A 52 3.76 3.88 2.95
N SER A 53 2.43 3.78 2.86
CA SER A 53 1.75 2.71 2.12
C SER A 53 1.85 2.82 0.59
N SER A 54 2.18 4.00 0.03
CA SER A 54 2.45 4.17 -1.41
C SER A 54 3.94 4.32 -1.74
N ALA A 55 4.79 4.41 -0.71
CA ALA A 55 6.22 4.60 -0.84
C ALA A 55 7.03 3.31 -0.64
N SER A 56 6.41 2.15 -0.91
CA SER A 56 7.04 0.83 -0.81
C SER A 56 7.84 0.48 -2.08
N SER A 57 8.59 -0.62 -2.03
CA SER A 57 9.20 -1.24 -3.22
C SER A 57 8.19 -1.98 -4.09
N LYS A 58 6.88 -1.90 -3.79
CA LYS A 58 5.76 -2.52 -4.53
C LYS A 58 5.89 -4.03 -4.67
N LEU A 59 6.33 -4.69 -3.59
CA LEU A 59 6.56 -6.13 -3.54
C LEU A 59 5.71 -6.79 -2.44
N ILE A 60 5.13 -7.93 -2.80
CA ILE A 60 4.58 -8.91 -1.86
C ILE A 60 5.55 -10.08 -1.86
N HIS A 61 6.36 -10.15 -0.82
CA HIS A 61 7.48 -11.10 -0.77
C HIS A 61 7.63 -11.74 0.61
N GLY A 62 8.11 -12.99 0.64
CA GLY A 62 8.35 -13.73 1.87
C GLY A 62 9.56 -13.24 2.67
N GLY A 63 10.40 -12.38 2.07
CA GLY A 63 11.56 -11.85 2.75
C GLY A 63 12.65 -12.89 2.95
N LEU A 64 13.22 -13.42 1.86
CA LEU A 64 14.30 -14.43 1.89
C LEU A 64 15.41 -14.12 2.90
N ARG A 65 15.77 -12.82 3.06
CA ARG A 65 16.77 -12.36 4.01
C ARG A 65 16.43 -12.63 5.47
N TYR A 66 15.14 -12.71 5.83
CA TYR A 66 14.74 -12.98 7.22
C TYR A 66 15.07 -14.39 7.68
N LEU A 67 15.34 -15.33 6.75
CA LEU A 67 15.88 -16.64 7.09
C LEU A 67 17.25 -16.56 7.75
N GLU A 68 18.06 -15.54 7.41
CA GLU A 68 19.36 -15.29 8.04
C GLU A 68 19.25 -14.86 9.51
N HIS A 69 18.07 -14.28 9.87
CA HIS A 69 17.75 -13.86 11.24
C HIS A 69 16.84 -14.86 11.97
N TYR A 70 16.67 -16.08 11.42
CA TYR A 70 15.84 -17.15 12.00
C TYR A 70 14.34 -16.79 12.17
N GLU A 71 13.85 -15.79 11.44
CA GLU A 71 12.46 -15.33 11.48
C GLU A 71 11.51 -16.23 10.67
N PHE A 72 11.54 -17.53 10.94
CA PHE A 72 10.82 -18.54 10.16
C PHE A 72 9.31 -18.37 10.19
N ARG A 73 8.74 -17.95 11.32
CA ARG A 73 7.30 -17.68 11.45
C ARG A 73 6.87 -16.58 10.47
N LEU A 74 7.59 -15.47 10.47
CA LEU A 74 7.33 -14.31 9.63
C LEU A 74 7.43 -14.65 8.14
N VAL A 75 8.46 -15.41 7.75
CA VAL A 75 8.63 -15.87 6.36
C VAL A 75 7.47 -16.77 5.94
N ARG A 76 7.10 -17.74 6.78
CA ARG A 76 6.00 -18.67 6.49
C ARG A 76 4.67 -17.95 6.33
N GLU A 77 4.37 -16.97 7.18
CA GLU A 77 3.16 -16.16 7.09
C GLU A 77 3.16 -15.33 5.81
N ALA A 78 4.26 -14.64 5.50
CA ALA A 78 4.38 -13.84 4.29
C ALA A 78 4.26 -14.69 3.00
N LEU A 79 4.80 -15.91 2.99
CA LEU A 79 4.65 -16.84 1.87
C LEU A 79 3.21 -17.33 1.68
N ALA A 80 2.47 -17.52 2.76
CA ALA A 80 1.04 -17.86 2.70
C ALA A 80 0.21 -16.68 2.19
N GLU A 81 0.44 -15.48 2.72
CA GLU A 81 -0.28 -14.26 2.32
C GLU A 81 -0.03 -13.89 0.86
N ARG A 82 1.14 -14.15 0.32
CA ARG A 82 1.46 -13.97 -1.09
C ARG A 82 0.48 -14.72 -2.01
N GLU A 83 0.18 -15.99 -1.71
CA GLU A 83 -0.77 -16.80 -2.47
C GLU A 83 -2.23 -16.31 -2.28
N VAL A 84 -2.57 -15.84 -1.08
CA VAL A 84 -3.88 -15.24 -0.81
C VAL A 84 -4.08 -13.97 -1.63
N LEU A 85 -3.10 -13.06 -1.63
CA LEU A 85 -3.19 -11.79 -2.34
C LEU A 85 -3.22 -11.95 -3.86
N LEU A 86 -2.49 -12.93 -4.42
CA LEU A 86 -2.59 -13.31 -5.83
C LEU A 86 -3.99 -13.77 -6.24
N ALA A 87 -4.70 -14.45 -5.34
CA ALA A 87 -6.07 -14.87 -5.58
C ALA A 87 -7.08 -13.73 -5.38
N LYS A 88 -6.83 -12.90 -4.37
CA LYS A 88 -7.73 -11.86 -3.88
C LYS A 88 -7.78 -10.64 -4.81
N ALA A 89 -6.66 -10.30 -5.44
CA ALA A 89 -6.53 -9.07 -6.25
C ALA A 89 -5.68 -9.33 -7.52
N PRO A 90 -6.12 -10.20 -8.43
CA PRO A 90 -5.31 -10.64 -9.58
C PRO A 90 -5.00 -9.53 -10.58
N HIS A 91 -5.73 -8.40 -10.55
CA HIS A 91 -5.49 -7.25 -11.41
C HIS A 91 -4.34 -6.36 -10.92
N ILE A 92 -4.08 -6.29 -9.61
CA ILE A 92 -3.04 -5.45 -9.02
C ILE A 92 -1.89 -6.23 -8.40
N VAL A 93 -2.01 -7.55 -8.23
CA VAL A 93 -0.95 -8.42 -7.71
C VAL A 93 -0.59 -9.43 -8.79
N LYS A 94 0.67 -9.43 -9.22
CA LYS A 94 1.15 -10.35 -10.26
C LYS A 94 2.37 -11.15 -9.81
N PRO A 95 2.51 -12.42 -10.25
CA PRO A 95 3.75 -13.16 -10.06
C PRO A 95 4.94 -12.41 -10.66
N MET A 96 6.07 -12.44 -9.97
CA MET A 96 7.33 -11.87 -10.44
C MET A 96 8.49 -12.79 -10.10
N ARG A 97 9.37 -12.97 -11.08
CA ARG A 97 10.63 -13.71 -10.87
C ARG A 97 11.68 -12.75 -10.37
N PHE A 98 12.46 -13.21 -9.39
CA PHE A 98 13.57 -12.46 -8.80
C PHE A 98 14.87 -13.15 -9.13
N VAL A 99 15.75 -12.43 -9.79
CA VAL A 99 17.09 -12.89 -10.16
C VAL A 99 18.08 -12.31 -9.16
N LEU A 100 18.82 -13.19 -8.49
CA LEU A 100 19.88 -12.86 -7.56
C LEU A 100 21.23 -13.18 -8.22
N PRO A 101 21.96 -12.17 -8.74
CA PRO A 101 23.30 -12.35 -9.28
C PRO A 101 24.26 -12.79 -8.18
N HIS A 102 25.04 -13.83 -8.43
CA HIS A 102 25.96 -14.38 -7.42
C HIS A 102 27.32 -13.70 -7.49
N ARG A 103 27.73 -13.13 -6.36
CA ARG A 103 29.08 -12.59 -6.14
C ARG A 103 29.77 -13.43 -5.06
N PRO A 104 30.79 -14.26 -5.44
CA PRO A 104 31.37 -15.29 -4.56
C PRO A 104 31.92 -14.78 -3.22
N HIS A 105 32.40 -13.52 -3.20
CA HIS A 105 32.96 -12.90 -1.99
C HIS A 105 31.94 -12.46 -0.96
N LEU A 106 30.64 -12.42 -1.32
CA LEU A 106 29.58 -12.01 -0.41
C LEU A 106 29.00 -13.21 0.35
N ARG A 107 28.50 -14.22 -0.37
CA ARG A 107 27.90 -15.44 0.20
C ARG A 107 28.22 -16.64 -0.66
N PRO A 108 28.55 -17.83 -0.07
CA PRO A 108 28.75 -19.04 -0.83
C PRO A 108 27.47 -19.46 -1.59
N ALA A 109 27.62 -19.93 -2.82
CA ALA A 109 26.50 -20.36 -3.66
C ALA A 109 25.66 -21.49 -3.04
N TRP A 110 26.29 -22.43 -2.32
CA TRP A 110 25.58 -23.50 -1.65
C TRP A 110 24.65 -23.00 -0.53
N MET A 111 25.07 -21.96 0.20
CA MET A 111 24.26 -21.34 1.26
C MET A 111 23.01 -20.68 0.68
N ILE A 112 23.18 -19.93 -0.41
CA ILE A 112 22.04 -19.32 -1.12
C ILE A 112 21.08 -20.41 -1.62
N ARG A 113 21.62 -21.50 -2.19
CA ARG A 113 20.79 -22.60 -2.68
C ARG A 113 20.03 -23.32 -1.56
N ALA A 114 20.68 -23.53 -0.41
CA ALA A 114 20.01 -24.10 0.76
C ALA A 114 18.92 -23.19 1.30
N GLY A 115 19.17 -21.88 1.39
CA GLY A 115 18.17 -20.89 1.79
C GLY A 115 16.98 -20.86 0.84
N LEU A 116 17.20 -20.89 -0.48
CA LEU A 116 16.14 -20.95 -1.49
C LEU A 116 15.35 -22.27 -1.44
N PHE A 117 16.02 -23.39 -1.18
CA PHE A 117 15.34 -24.67 -0.98
C PHE A 117 14.40 -24.60 0.22
N LEU A 118 14.87 -24.07 1.34
CA LEU A 118 14.05 -23.88 2.54
C LEU A 118 12.86 -22.92 2.24
N TYR A 119 13.13 -21.79 1.59
CA TYR A 119 12.11 -20.82 1.17
C TYR A 119 11.02 -21.46 0.31
N ASP A 120 11.41 -22.31 -0.63
CA ASP A 120 10.49 -23.05 -1.50
C ASP A 120 9.58 -24.03 -0.74
N HIS A 121 10.01 -24.55 0.42
CA HIS A 121 9.30 -25.59 1.16
C HIS A 121 8.59 -25.09 2.43
N MET A 122 8.82 -23.84 2.84
CA MET A 122 8.17 -23.26 4.02
C MET A 122 6.70 -22.91 3.82
N GLY A 123 6.23 -22.71 2.59
CA GLY A 123 4.84 -22.38 2.25
C GLY A 123 4.27 -23.28 1.18
N LYS A 124 2.95 -23.47 1.20
CA LYS A 124 2.27 -24.16 0.10
C LYS A 124 2.24 -23.24 -1.12
N ARG A 125 2.94 -23.62 -2.19
CA ARG A 125 2.92 -22.93 -3.48
C ARG A 125 1.79 -23.50 -4.34
N LYS A 126 0.91 -22.62 -4.82
CA LYS A 126 -0.18 -22.99 -5.73
C LYS A 126 0.03 -22.43 -7.14
N ARG A 127 0.54 -21.21 -7.23
CA ARG A 127 0.64 -20.43 -8.48
C ARG A 127 2.08 -20.07 -8.85
N LEU A 128 3.01 -20.14 -7.91
CA LEU A 128 4.39 -19.71 -8.08
C LEU A 128 5.34 -20.88 -8.29
N GLY A 129 6.27 -20.73 -9.25
CA GLY A 129 7.27 -21.74 -9.59
C GLY A 129 8.41 -21.87 -8.55
N ALA A 130 9.12 -22.98 -8.59
CA ALA A 130 10.29 -23.22 -7.73
C ALA A 130 11.49 -22.34 -8.10
N SER A 131 12.43 -22.22 -7.17
CA SER A 131 13.73 -21.60 -7.39
C SER A 131 14.63 -22.46 -8.27
N ARG A 132 15.51 -21.80 -9.04
CA ARG A 132 16.49 -22.47 -9.89
C ARG A 132 17.81 -21.70 -9.96
N SER A 133 18.89 -22.41 -10.33
CA SER A 133 20.17 -21.77 -10.63
C SER A 133 20.18 -21.24 -12.06
N LEU A 134 20.84 -20.12 -12.27
CA LEU A 134 21.00 -19.46 -13.57
C LEU A 134 22.47 -19.35 -13.96
N ARG A 135 22.73 -19.33 -15.27
CA ARG A 135 24.00 -18.94 -15.86
C ARG A 135 23.77 -17.76 -16.79
N PHE A 136 24.63 -16.76 -16.71
CA PHE A 136 24.58 -15.57 -17.54
C PHE A 136 25.60 -15.69 -18.65
N GLY A 137 25.18 -15.38 -19.89
CA GLY A 137 26.00 -15.37 -21.09
C GLY A 137 26.30 -13.95 -21.58
N ALA A 138 26.90 -13.84 -22.75
CA ALA A 138 27.37 -12.59 -23.35
C ALA A 138 26.24 -11.56 -23.62
N GLY A 139 24.98 -11.99 -23.72
CA GLY A 139 23.82 -11.10 -23.88
C GLY A 139 23.18 -10.61 -22.58
N SER A 140 23.79 -10.92 -21.41
CA SER A 140 23.28 -10.47 -20.13
C SER A 140 23.45 -8.97 -19.96
N ALA A 141 22.47 -8.33 -19.31
CA ALA A 141 22.58 -6.93 -18.90
C ALA A 141 23.62 -6.73 -17.78
N LEU A 142 24.00 -7.83 -17.08
CA LEU A 142 24.96 -7.82 -15.98
C LEU A 142 26.41 -7.78 -16.51
N LYS A 143 27.32 -7.28 -15.68
CA LYS A 143 28.76 -7.24 -15.99
C LYS A 143 29.31 -8.66 -16.26
N PRO A 144 30.27 -8.81 -17.17
CA PRO A 144 30.82 -10.13 -17.58
C PRO A 144 31.39 -10.97 -16.43
N ALA A 145 31.84 -10.33 -15.36
CA ALA A 145 32.32 -11.02 -14.16
C ALA A 145 31.21 -11.78 -13.41
N ILE A 146 29.95 -11.45 -13.65
CA ILE A 146 28.78 -12.09 -13.02
C ILE A 146 28.28 -13.19 -13.96
N THR A 147 28.73 -14.42 -13.76
CA THR A 147 28.47 -15.55 -14.68
C THR A 147 27.34 -16.48 -14.22
N ARG A 148 26.91 -16.38 -12.97
CA ARG A 148 25.88 -17.23 -12.38
C ARG A 148 25.00 -16.48 -11.41
N GLY A 149 23.82 -17.02 -11.15
CA GLY A 149 22.88 -16.50 -10.16
C GLY A 149 21.81 -17.51 -9.82
N PHE A 150 20.82 -17.04 -9.10
CA PHE A 150 19.66 -17.82 -8.68
C PHE A 150 18.38 -17.06 -9.04
N GLU A 151 17.34 -17.82 -9.26
CA GLU A 151 16.01 -17.27 -9.52
C GLU A 151 15.01 -17.90 -8.57
N TYR A 152 14.11 -17.08 -8.05
CA TYR A 152 12.97 -17.51 -7.23
C TYR A 152 11.74 -16.67 -7.56
N ALA A 153 10.59 -17.01 -7.00
CA ALA A 153 9.34 -16.32 -7.29
C ALA A 153 8.75 -15.66 -6.05
N ASP A 154 8.35 -14.42 -6.21
CA ASP A 154 7.51 -13.64 -5.30
C ASP A 154 6.47 -12.88 -6.12
N CYS A 155 5.96 -11.73 -5.65
CA CYS A 155 4.97 -10.96 -6.37
C CYS A 155 5.29 -9.47 -6.37
N TRP A 156 4.86 -8.83 -7.44
CA TRP A 156 4.71 -7.38 -7.53
C TRP A 156 3.28 -6.98 -7.15
N VAL A 157 3.09 -5.79 -6.61
CA VAL A 157 1.80 -5.21 -6.28
C VAL A 157 1.76 -3.72 -6.57
N ASP A 158 0.61 -3.21 -6.99
CA ASP A 158 0.32 -1.78 -6.87
C ASP A 158 -0.09 -1.47 -5.42
N ASP A 159 0.85 -0.92 -4.66
CA ASP A 159 0.71 -0.70 -3.22
C ASP A 159 -0.42 0.29 -2.87
N ALA A 160 -0.51 1.42 -3.56
CA ALA A 160 -1.56 2.40 -3.33
C ALA A 160 -2.93 1.85 -3.73
N ARG A 161 -3.02 1.12 -4.85
CA ARG A 161 -4.26 0.45 -5.25
C ARG A 161 -4.71 -0.57 -4.21
N LEU A 162 -3.78 -1.33 -3.62
CA LEU A 162 -4.11 -2.28 -2.56
C LEU A 162 -4.80 -1.59 -1.37
N VAL A 163 -4.35 -0.40 -0.98
CA VAL A 163 -4.98 0.40 0.09
C VAL A 163 -6.37 0.84 -0.33
N VAL A 164 -6.51 1.46 -1.52
CA VAL A 164 -7.79 1.97 -2.03
C VAL A 164 -8.83 0.85 -2.14
N LEU A 165 -8.45 -0.30 -2.66
CA LEU A 165 -9.37 -1.44 -2.80
C LEU A 165 -9.82 -2.02 -1.44
N ASN A 166 -8.95 -2.00 -0.41
CA ASN A 166 -9.39 -2.36 0.94
C ASN A 166 -10.35 -1.34 1.53
N ALA A 167 -10.15 -0.03 1.29
CA ALA A 167 -11.10 1.00 1.70
C ALA A 167 -12.44 0.85 0.98
N MET A 168 -12.43 0.53 -0.32
CA MET A 168 -13.65 0.22 -1.08
C MET A 168 -14.36 -1.02 -0.52
N ALA A 169 -13.63 -2.10 -0.23
CA ALA A 169 -14.18 -3.29 0.40
C ALA A 169 -14.82 -2.96 1.77
N ALA A 170 -14.16 -2.15 2.59
CA ALA A 170 -14.72 -1.69 3.86
C ALA A 170 -16.05 -0.93 3.65
N ARG A 171 -16.10 0.01 2.70
CA ARG A 171 -17.31 0.77 2.35
C ARG A 171 -18.44 -0.14 1.85
N GLU A 172 -18.14 -1.10 1.00
CA GLU A 172 -19.12 -2.06 0.48
C GLU A 172 -19.73 -2.96 1.58
N HIS A 173 -19.00 -3.14 2.69
CA HIS A 173 -19.50 -3.81 3.91
C HIS A 173 -20.07 -2.84 4.95
N GLY A 174 -20.33 -1.57 4.57
CA GLY A 174 -21.03 -0.58 5.41
C GLY A 174 -20.13 0.29 6.28
N ALA A 175 -18.80 0.26 6.10
CA ALA A 175 -17.92 1.23 6.77
C ALA A 175 -18.05 2.63 6.17
N HIS A 176 -17.97 3.64 7.02
CA HIS A 176 -17.90 5.03 6.61
C HIS A 176 -16.44 5.47 6.52
N ILE A 177 -15.97 5.75 5.31
CA ILE A 177 -14.58 6.14 5.03
C ILE A 177 -14.53 7.65 4.77
N HIS A 178 -13.74 8.36 5.57
CA HIS A 178 -13.56 9.81 5.48
C HIS A 178 -12.09 10.15 5.27
N THR A 179 -11.74 10.52 4.04
CA THR A 179 -10.45 11.13 3.71
C THR A 179 -10.47 12.62 4.03
N GLN A 180 -9.30 13.27 4.08
CA GLN A 180 -9.15 14.69 4.43
C GLN A 180 -9.89 15.04 5.74
N THR A 181 -9.87 14.10 6.69
CA THR A 181 -10.56 14.21 7.97
C THR A 181 -9.55 13.89 9.08
N LEU A 182 -9.08 14.93 9.74
CA LEU A 182 -8.08 14.86 10.81
C LEU A 182 -8.77 14.51 12.14
N CYS A 183 -8.27 13.50 12.84
CA CYS A 183 -8.59 13.29 14.24
C CYS A 183 -7.81 14.29 15.10
N LEU A 184 -8.52 15.20 15.77
CA LEU A 184 -7.92 16.20 16.66
C LEU A 184 -7.57 15.62 18.04
N GLY A 185 -8.28 14.56 18.44
CA GLY A 185 -8.08 13.88 19.71
C GLY A 185 -9.25 12.97 20.05
N ALA A 186 -9.08 12.18 21.09
CA ALA A 186 -10.15 11.34 21.60
C ALA A 186 -10.05 11.17 23.12
N LYS A 187 -11.18 10.99 23.79
CA LYS A 187 -11.25 10.73 25.24
C LYS A 187 -12.27 9.64 25.54
N ARG A 188 -12.00 8.87 26.60
CA ARG A 188 -12.98 7.94 27.13
C ARG A 188 -14.04 8.67 27.93
N VAL A 189 -15.31 8.39 27.65
CA VAL A 189 -16.46 8.90 28.38
C VAL A 189 -17.38 7.71 28.71
N GLY A 190 -17.28 7.21 29.92
CA GLY A 190 -17.91 5.95 30.32
C GLY A 190 -17.35 4.77 29.49
N ALA A 191 -18.24 3.99 28.88
CA ALA A 191 -17.90 2.84 28.05
C ALA A 191 -17.70 3.18 26.55
N LEU A 192 -17.53 4.46 26.23
CA LEU A 192 -17.39 4.93 24.85
C LEU A 192 -16.14 5.82 24.69
N TRP A 193 -15.67 5.89 23.47
CA TRP A 193 -14.78 6.94 22.99
C TRP A 193 -15.58 8.09 22.40
N GLU A 194 -15.24 9.32 22.75
CA GLU A 194 -15.60 10.54 22.02
C GLU A 194 -14.38 10.98 21.23
N VAL A 195 -14.48 10.93 19.90
CA VAL A 195 -13.44 11.23 18.94
C VAL A 195 -13.80 12.54 18.23
N GLU A 196 -12.97 13.56 18.38
CA GLU A 196 -13.15 14.83 17.69
C GLU A 196 -12.44 14.79 16.34
N VAL A 197 -13.18 15.04 15.26
CA VAL A 197 -12.66 15.05 13.89
C VAL A 197 -12.91 16.39 13.22
N GLN A 198 -11.94 16.82 12.39
CA GLN A 198 -12.04 18.04 11.58
C GLN A 198 -12.00 17.68 10.10
N HIS A 199 -12.98 18.15 9.35
CA HIS A 199 -13.06 18.01 7.91
C HIS A 199 -12.21 19.06 7.17
N ALA A 200 -12.00 18.87 5.86
CA ALA A 200 -11.21 19.78 5.02
C ALA A 200 -11.74 21.23 4.98
N ASP A 201 -13.04 21.43 5.16
CA ASP A 201 -13.68 22.74 5.25
C ASP A 201 -13.48 23.45 6.61
N GLY A 202 -12.76 22.81 7.54
CA GLY A 202 -12.52 23.30 8.90
C GLY A 202 -13.64 22.97 9.88
N SER A 203 -14.77 22.42 9.45
CA SER A 203 -15.84 22.00 10.34
C SER A 203 -15.40 20.85 11.24
N THR A 204 -15.86 20.87 12.49
CA THR A 204 -15.56 19.81 13.46
C THR A 204 -16.81 19.09 13.90
N ARG A 205 -16.68 17.81 14.22
CA ARG A 205 -17.74 17.01 14.85
C ARG A 205 -17.18 15.98 15.82
N THR A 206 -17.99 15.55 16.76
CA THR A 206 -17.69 14.44 17.66
C THR A 206 -18.33 13.17 17.14
N VAL A 207 -17.53 12.13 16.99
CA VAL A 207 -17.94 10.75 16.66
C VAL A 207 -17.83 9.90 17.91
N ARG A 208 -18.84 9.10 18.24
CA ARG A 208 -18.82 8.18 19.37
C ARG A 208 -18.59 6.74 18.92
N ALA A 209 -17.79 5.97 19.68
CA ALA A 209 -17.52 4.58 19.37
C ALA A 209 -17.29 3.73 20.61
N LYS A 210 -17.60 2.43 20.52
CA LYS A 210 -17.33 1.45 21.58
C LYS A 210 -15.85 1.05 21.66
N GLY A 211 -15.08 1.25 20.58
CA GLY A 211 -13.65 0.97 20.51
C GLY A 211 -12.92 1.93 19.57
N LEU A 212 -11.63 2.11 19.82
CA LEU A 212 -10.75 2.96 19.03
C LEU A 212 -9.56 2.14 18.53
N VAL A 213 -9.24 2.24 17.23
CA VAL A 213 -8.02 1.69 16.63
C VAL A 213 -7.14 2.83 16.17
N ASN A 214 -5.93 2.89 16.70
CA ASN A 214 -4.89 3.79 16.27
C ASN A 214 -3.98 3.08 15.26
N ALA A 215 -4.21 3.31 13.98
CA ALA A 215 -3.40 2.84 12.85
C ALA A 215 -2.68 3.99 12.13
N ALA A 216 -2.27 5.03 12.88
CA ALA A 216 -1.64 6.24 12.38
C ALA A 216 -0.19 6.05 11.88
N GLY A 217 0.29 4.80 11.76
CA GLY A 217 1.59 4.47 11.18
C GLY A 217 2.75 5.21 11.85
N PRO A 218 3.50 6.08 11.14
CA PRO A 218 4.62 6.83 11.71
C PRO A 218 4.25 7.70 12.91
N TRP A 219 3.00 8.10 13.03
CA TRP A 219 2.49 8.98 14.09
C TRP A 219 1.82 8.22 15.26
N VAL A 220 1.81 6.89 15.26
CA VAL A 220 1.07 6.10 16.26
C VAL A 220 1.42 6.45 17.71
N ALA A 221 2.71 6.55 18.05
CA ALA A 221 3.16 6.88 19.40
C ALA A 221 2.89 8.36 19.75
N GLN A 222 3.08 9.26 18.79
CA GLN A 222 2.80 10.68 18.95
C GLN A 222 1.30 10.93 19.21
N PHE A 223 0.42 10.25 18.47
CA PHE A 223 -1.03 10.31 18.63
C PHE A 223 -1.45 9.88 20.04
N ILE A 224 -0.91 8.76 20.55
CA ILE A 224 -1.19 8.30 21.92
C ILE A 224 -0.81 9.37 22.94
N LYS A 225 0.40 9.94 22.82
CA LYS A 225 0.92 10.90 23.79
C LYS A 225 0.27 12.28 23.68
N ASN A 226 0.14 12.80 22.46
CA ASN A 226 -0.26 14.19 22.25
C ASN A 226 -1.78 14.37 22.15
N ASP A 227 -2.48 13.42 21.52
CA ASP A 227 -3.89 13.57 21.18
C ASP A 227 -4.81 12.77 22.11
N LEU A 228 -4.33 11.62 22.63
CA LEU A 228 -5.06 10.85 23.63
C LEU A 228 -4.63 11.16 25.08
N LYS A 229 -3.48 11.83 25.29
CA LYS A 229 -2.89 12.10 26.62
C LYS A 229 -2.65 10.83 27.46
N LEU A 230 -2.22 9.77 26.78
CA LEU A 230 -1.89 8.48 27.38
C LEU A 230 -0.39 8.17 27.22
N ASP A 231 0.11 7.23 28.01
CA ASP A 231 1.47 6.72 27.84
C ASP A 231 1.50 5.72 26.68
N ALA A 232 2.43 5.91 25.75
CA ALA A 232 2.64 5.00 24.65
C ALA A 232 3.43 3.77 25.14
N PRO A 233 2.91 2.53 24.96
CA PRO A 233 3.58 1.33 25.46
C PRO A 233 4.88 1.02 24.70
N TYR A 234 5.03 1.53 23.48
CA TYR A 234 6.20 1.35 22.63
C TYR A 234 6.59 2.64 21.95
N GLY A 235 7.88 2.82 21.70
CA GLY A 235 8.40 3.84 20.80
C GLY A 235 8.30 3.43 19.34
N ILE A 236 8.48 4.40 18.46
CA ILE A 236 8.62 4.18 17.01
C ILE A 236 9.98 4.67 16.56
N ARG A 237 10.67 3.83 15.81
CA ARG A 237 11.89 4.15 15.10
C ARG A 237 11.56 4.31 13.61
N LEU A 238 11.88 5.47 13.05
CA LEU A 238 11.59 5.78 11.66
C LEU A 238 12.80 5.40 10.79
N ILE A 239 12.61 4.52 9.83
CA ILE A 239 13.64 4.12 8.88
C ILE A 239 13.24 4.57 7.48
N GLN A 240 13.98 5.55 6.95
CA GLN A 240 13.79 6.04 5.59
C GLN A 240 14.19 4.98 4.57
N GLY A 241 13.38 4.84 3.52
CA GLY A 241 13.68 4.06 2.33
C GLY A 241 13.37 4.88 1.09
N SER A 242 14.37 5.04 0.24
CA SER A 242 14.29 5.88 -0.96
C SER A 242 14.40 5.05 -2.22
N HIS A 243 13.76 5.53 -3.30
CA HIS A 243 13.70 4.87 -4.59
C HIS A 243 13.97 5.85 -5.73
N LEU A 244 14.63 5.35 -6.77
CA LEU A 244 14.83 6.03 -8.04
C LEU A 244 13.96 5.37 -9.12
N ILE A 245 13.41 6.16 -10.01
CA ILE A 245 12.76 5.73 -11.25
C ILE A 245 13.64 6.20 -12.41
N VAL A 246 14.17 5.24 -13.15
CA VAL A 246 15.03 5.50 -14.32
C VAL A 246 14.43 4.87 -15.56
N PRO A 247 14.83 5.25 -16.79
CA PRO A 247 14.46 4.53 -18.01
C PRO A 247 14.78 3.05 -17.90
N ARG A 248 14.07 2.21 -18.64
CA ARG A 248 14.22 0.76 -18.60
C ARG A 248 15.68 0.33 -18.77
N LEU A 249 16.22 -0.34 -17.76
CA LEU A 249 17.63 -0.69 -17.64
C LEU A 249 17.98 -2.01 -18.35
N TYR A 250 17.01 -2.92 -18.48
CA TYR A 250 17.20 -4.25 -19.07
C TYR A 250 15.88 -4.79 -19.64
N GLU A 251 16.02 -5.78 -20.51
CA GLU A 251 14.87 -6.50 -21.07
C GLU A 251 14.41 -7.63 -20.14
N GLY A 252 13.09 -7.91 -20.13
CA GLY A 252 12.47 -8.97 -19.34
C GLY A 252 11.62 -8.42 -18.19
N GLU A 253 10.76 -9.29 -17.64
CA GLU A 253 9.78 -8.95 -16.59
C GLU A 253 10.25 -9.38 -15.18
N HIS A 254 11.47 -9.90 -15.06
CA HIS A 254 12.04 -10.28 -13.77
C HIS A 254 12.66 -9.08 -13.05
N ALA A 255 12.61 -9.09 -11.74
CA ALA A 255 13.35 -8.15 -10.92
C ALA A 255 14.75 -8.69 -10.59
N TYR A 256 15.74 -7.80 -10.46
CA TYR A 256 17.02 -8.15 -9.85
C TYR A 256 17.01 -7.81 -8.37
N ILE A 257 17.67 -8.67 -7.57
CA ILE A 257 17.97 -8.44 -6.17
C ILE A 257 19.50 -8.38 -6.02
N LEU A 258 20.02 -7.18 -5.84
CA LEU A 258 21.45 -6.90 -5.81
C LEU A 258 21.95 -6.96 -4.37
N GLN A 259 22.88 -7.85 -4.11
CA GLN A 259 23.57 -7.91 -2.83
C GLN A 259 24.77 -6.98 -2.84
N ASN A 260 24.95 -6.22 -1.76
CA ASN A 260 26.03 -5.27 -1.63
C ASN A 260 27.01 -5.65 -0.49
N GLU A 261 28.20 -5.04 -0.46
CA GLU A 261 29.26 -5.32 0.51
C GLU A 261 28.86 -4.94 1.95
N ASP A 262 28.04 -3.91 2.09
CA ASP A 262 27.43 -3.49 3.37
C ASP A 262 26.27 -4.37 3.84
N GLN A 263 26.05 -5.52 3.20
CA GLN A 263 24.99 -6.50 3.44
C GLN A 263 23.58 -6.01 3.16
N ARG A 264 23.40 -4.78 2.69
CA ARG A 264 22.09 -4.29 2.23
C ARG A 264 21.77 -4.86 0.85
N ILE A 265 20.49 -4.87 0.51
CA ILE A 265 20.01 -5.30 -0.80
C ILE A 265 19.30 -4.14 -1.49
N VAL A 266 19.50 -4.07 -2.81
CA VAL A 266 18.80 -3.12 -3.68
C VAL A 266 18.07 -3.91 -4.76
N PHE A 267 16.81 -3.60 -4.96
CA PHE A 267 16.03 -4.16 -6.04
C PHE A 267 16.13 -3.28 -7.30
N CYS A 268 16.13 -3.92 -8.47
CA CYS A 268 15.84 -3.29 -9.76
C CYS A 268 14.62 -3.99 -10.32
N ILE A 269 13.50 -3.28 -10.42
CA ILE A 269 12.18 -3.83 -10.71
C ILE A 269 11.66 -3.20 -12.00
N PRO A 270 11.22 -3.97 -13.02
CA PRO A 270 10.50 -3.43 -14.17
C PRO A 270 9.27 -2.66 -13.71
N TYR A 271 9.11 -1.45 -14.18
CA TYR A 271 8.06 -0.55 -13.72
C TYR A 271 7.36 0.15 -14.87
N LEU A 272 6.04 -0.04 -14.96
CA LEU A 272 5.16 0.60 -15.96
C LEU A 272 5.67 0.46 -17.40
N ASP A 273 6.21 -0.70 -17.75
CA ASP A 273 6.73 -1.12 -19.05
C ASP A 273 7.89 -0.26 -19.62
N ARG A 274 8.10 0.97 -19.14
CA ARG A 274 9.09 1.94 -19.65
C ARG A 274 10.22 2.27 -18.70
N PHE A 275 10.08 1.89 -17.42
CA PHE A 275 11.01 2.28 -16.36
C PHE A 275 11.58 1.09 -15.62
N THR A 276 12.63 1.36 -14.87
CA THR A 276 13.14 0.51 -13.80
C THR A 276 13.04 1.27 -12.48
N LEU A 277 12.39 0.66 -11.49
CA LEU A 277 12.35 1.13 -10.12
C LEU A 277 13.55 0.55 -9.37
N ILE A 278 14.39 1.41 -8.78
CA ILE A 278 15.59 1.04 -8.03
C ILE A 278 15.41 1.43 -6.57
N GLY A 279 15.59 0.51 -5.66
CA GLY A 279 15.49 0.74 -4.22
C GLY A 279 15.64 -0.55 -3.43
N THR A 280 15.82 -0.46 -2.16
CA THR A 280 15.60 0.70 -1.29
C THR A 280 16.83 0.97 -0.43
N THR A 281 16.86 2.14 0.17
CA THR A 281 17.84 2.47 1.22
C THR A 281 17.29 2.10 2.60
N ASP A 282 18.17 2.06 3.61
CA ASP A 282 17.84 1.93 5.03
C ASP A 282 18.64 2.98 5.81
N ARG A 283 17.97 4.07 6.21
CA ARG A 283 18.56 5.16 6.95
C ARG A 283 17.65 5.59 8.10
N GLU A 284 18.20 5.80 9.27
CA GLU A 284 17.43 6.38 10.37
C GLU A 284 16.96 7.80 10.03
N TYR A 285 15.71 8.10 10.38
CA TYR A 285 15.08 9.37 10.07
C TYR A 285 14.50 10.00 11.34
N THR A 286 14.83 11.26 11.58
CA THR A 286 14.40 12.01 12.78
C THR A 286 13.49 13.20 12.45
N GLY A 287 13.21 13.44 11.16
CA GLY A 287 12.35 14.52 10.69
C GLY A 287 10.86 14.23 10.74
N ASP A 288 10.09 15.16 10.17
CA ASP A 288 8.65 14.98 9.96
C ASP A 288 8.39 13.91 8.89
N PRO A 289 7.70 12.79 9.20
CA PRO A 289 7.42 11.73 8.24
C PRO A 289 6.68 12.20 6.98
N ALA A 290 5.93 13.30 7.06
CA ALA A 290 5.22 13.88 5.92
C ALA A 290 6.13 14.59 4.92
N LYS A 291 7.36 14.92 5.31
CA LYS A 291 8.34 15.72 4.53
C LYS A 291 9.57 14.92 4.10
N VAL A 292 9.51 13.60 4.22
CA VAL A 292 10.62 12.73 3.84
C VAL A 292 10.92 12.86 2.35
N ALA A 293 12.18 13.03 2.00
CA ALA A 293 12.67 13.09 0.63
C ALA A 293 14.02 12.37 0.53
N ILE A 294 14.34 11.88 -0.66
CA ILE A 294 15.63 11.25 -0.93
C ILE A 294 16.75 12.28 -0.79
N THR A 295 17.88 11.84 -0.26
CA THR A 295 19.10 12.65 -0.16
C THR A 295 20.06 12.36 -1.30
N ASP A 296 21.00 13.29 -1.56
CA ASP A 296 22.07 13.08 -2.54
C ASP A 296 22.90 11.83 -2.22
N GLN A 297 23.18 11.60 -0.95
CA GLN A 297 23.93 10.43 -0.48
C GLN A 297 23.19 9.11 -0.79
N GLU A 298 21.88 9.06 -0.63
CA GLU A 298 21.07 7.89 -0.97
C GLU A 298 21.00 7.70 -2.49
N THR A 299 20.91 8.78 -3.24
CA THR A 299 20.94 8.76 -4.71
C THR A 299 22.24 8.14 -5.21
N ASP A 300 23.40 8.66 -4.75
CA ASP A 300 24.70 8.13 -5.14
C ASP A 300 24.89 6.67 -4.72
N TYR A 301 24.42 6.32 -3.53
CA TYR A 301 24.45 4.94 -3.06
C TYR A 301 23.69 3.99 -4.02
N LEU A 302 22.45 4.31 -4.38
CA LEU A 302 21.65 3.48 -5.27
C LEU A 302 22.27 3.38 -6.68
N LEU A 303 22.77 4.48 -7.24
CA LEU A 303 23.47 4.49 -8.53
C LEU A 303 24.73 3.63 -8.49
N ASN A 304 25.54 3.74 -7.43
CA ASN A 304 26.76 2.97 -7.27
C ASN A 304 26.49 1.46 -7.19
N VAL A 305 25.46 1.05 -6.46
CA VAL A 305 25.06 -0.36 -6.37
C VAL A 305 24.65 -0.91 -7.74
N VAL A 306 23.83 -0.19 -8.48
CA VAL A 306 23.41 -0.59 -9.82
C VAL A 306 24.61 -0.66 -10.75
N ASN A 307 25.43 0.37 -10.79
CA ASN A 307 26.62 0.50 -11.64
C ASN A 307 27.69 -0.57 -11.34
N ALA A 308 27.71 -1.13 -10.12
CA ALA A 308 28.58 -2.26 -9.78
C ALA A 308 28.12 -3.58 -10.41
N HIS A 309 26.84 -3.70 -10.83
CA HIS A 309 26.26 -4.96 -11.31
C HIS A 309 25.94 -4.95 -12.82
N PHE A 310 25.52 -3.82 -13.39
CA PHE A 310 25.04 -3.72 -14.75
C PHE A 310 26.12 -3.19 -15.71
N ASN A 311 26.04 -3.60 -16.99
CA ASN A 311 26.89 -3.08 -18.05
C ASN A 311 26.56 -1.60 -18.32
N HIS A 312 25.27 -1.28 -18.41
CA HIS A 312 24.81 0.09 -18.57
C HIS A 312 25.08 0.87 -17.28
N GLN A 313 25.76 2.01 -17.41
CA GLN A 313 26.16 2.85 -16.28
C GLN A 313 25.20 4.02 -16.17
N LEU A 314 24.47 4.10 -15.08
CA LEU A 314 23.53 5.19 -14.78
C LEU A 314 24.27 6.41 -14.21
N GLN A 315 23.77 7.58 -14.59
CA GLN A 315 24.18 8.88 -14.06
C GLN A 315 22.96 9.56 -13.38
N ARG A 316 23.20 10.62 -12.63
CA ARG A 316 22.11 11.40 -12.00
C ARG A 316 21.15 12.00 -13.04
N SER A 317 21.63 12.33 -14.24
CA SER A 317 20.80 12.80 -15.36
C SER A 317 19.82 11.77 -15.91
N ASP A 318 20.02 10.48 -15.61
CA ASP A 318 19.12 9.42 -16.03
C ASP A 318 17.93 9.23 -15.07
N ILE A 319 17.95 9.91 -13.93
CA ILE A 319 16.89 9.82 -12.94
C ILE A 319 15.68 10.60 -13.46
N PHE A 320 14.61 9.87 -13.76
CA PHE A 320 13.36 10.45 -14.22
C PHE A 320 12.51 10.99 -13.06
N SER A 321 12.44 10.24 -11.95
CA SER A 321 11.70 10.63 -10.75
C SER A 321 12.23 9.90 -9.52
N THR A 322 11.86 10.39 -8.34
CA THR A 322 12.23 9.78 -7.07
C THR A 322 11.06 9.79 -6.09
N TYR A 323 11.08 8.88 -5.14
CA TYR A 323 10.22 8.97 -3.97
C TYR A 323 10.91 8.35 -2.74
N ALA A 324 10.49 8.79 -1.58
CA ALA A 324 10.95 8.26 -0.30
C ALA A 324 9.77 8.07 0.66
N GLY A 325 9.94 7.17 1.61
CA GLY A 325 9.00 6.95 2.69
C GLY A 325 9.70 6.50 3.95
N VAL A 326 9.00 6.55 5.08
CA VAL A 326 9.53 6.05 6.35
C VAL A 326 8.80 4.78 6.78
N ARG A 327 9.56 3.80 7.24
CA ARG A 327 9.02 2.59 7.88
C ARG A 327 8.91 2.86 9.37
N PRO A 328 7.72 2.83 9.95
CA PRO A 328 7.54 2.92 11.40
C PRO A 328 7.83 1.54 12.01
N LEU A 329 9.05 1.32 12.45
CA LEU A 329 9.41 0.08 13.13
C LEU A 329 9.18 0.22 14.64
N CYS A 330 8.67 -0.83 15.28
CA CYS A 330 8.56 -0.86 16.73
C CYS A 330 9.97 -0.82 17.32
N ASN A 331 10.19 0.04 18.31
CA ASN A 331 11.51 0.16 18.94
C ASN A 331 11.76 -1.06 19.82
N ASP A 332 12.73 -1.89 19.43
CA ASP A 332 13.14 -3.13 20.09
C ASP A 332 14.54 -3.01 20.74
N GLU A 333 15.05 -1.79 20.94
CA GLU A 333 16.37 -1.48 21.51
C GLU A 333 17.56 -1.93 20.64
N SER A 334 17.34 -2.39 19.41
CA SER A 334 18.44 -2.76 18.50
C SER A 334 19.14 -1.53 17.93
N ASP A 335 20.47 -1.47 18.06
CA ASP A 335 21.28 -0.37 17.51
C ASP A 335 21.38 -0.38 15.98
N ASN A 336 21.11 -1.52 15.34
CA ASN A 336 21.20 -1.66 13.88
C ASN A 336 19.82 -1.53 13.20
N PRO A 337 19.57 -0.47 12.39
CA PRO A 337 18.31 -0.27 11.69
C PRO A 337 17.87 -1.45 10.80
N SER A 338 18.83 -2.22 10.29
CA SER A 338 18.56 -3.39 9.45
C SER A 338 18.17 -4.63 10.25
N ALA A 339 18.45 -4.66 11.56
CA ALA A 339 18.17 -5.77 12.48
C ALA A 339 16.90 -5.56 13.32
N VAL A 340 16.33 -4.32 13.33
CA VAL A 340 15.07 -4.02 14.05
C VAL A 340 13.96 -4.93 13.51
N THR A 341 13.17 -5.50 14.42
CA THR A 341 12.06 -6.38 14.02
C THR A 341 11.12 -5.67 13.06
N ARG A 342 10.79 -6.35 11.97
CA ARG A 342 9.86 -5.87 10.95
C ARG A 342 8.48 -6.52 11.06
N ASP A 343 8.24 -7.20 12.17
CA ASP A 343 6.91 -7.70 12.53
C ASP A 343 6.04 -6.56 13.09
N TYR A 344 4.75 -6.80 13.19
CA TYR A 344 3.85 -5.84 13.83
C TYR A 344 3.70 -6.17 15.32
N THR A 345 3.43 -5.14 16.10
CA THR A 345 3.03 -5.27 17.49
C THR A 345 1.67 -4.61 17.67
N LEU A 346 0.74 -5.34 18.28
CA LEU A 346 -0.57 -4.84 18.66
C LEU A 346 -0.57 -4.55 20.17
N ALA A 347 -0.94 -3.34 20.53
CA ALA A 347 -1.04 -2.93 21.93
C ALA A 347 -2.50 -2.62 22.27
N LEU A 348 -3.10 -3.49 23.05
CA LEU A 348 -4.47 -3.33 23.57
C LEU A 348 -4.41 -2.65 24.94
N SER A 349 -5.13 -1.55 25.10
CA SER A 349 -5.33 -0.83 26.36
C SER A 349 -6.82 -0.77 26.68
N ALA A 350 -7.24 -1.55 27.68
CA ALA A 350 -8.58 -1.51 28.21
C ALA A 350 -8.52 -1.95 29.68
N ALA A 351 -8.80 -1.05 30.62
CA ALA A 351 -9.08 -1.43 31.98
C ALA A 351 -10.50 -2.02 32.08
N HIS A 352 -10.81 -2.69 33.20
CA HIS A 352 -12.12 -3.33 33.38
C HIS A 352 -13.27 -2.32 33.23
N GLY A 353 -14.14 -2.54 32.22
CA GLY A 353 -15.27 -1.67 31.91
C GLY A 353 -14.96 -0.46 31.03
N GLU A 354 -13.72 -0.26 30.61
CA GLU A 354 -13.33 0.82 29.69
C GLU A 354 -13.48 0.40 28.22
N ALA A 355 -13.76 1.39 27.36
CA ALA A 355 -13.70 1.22 25.92
C ALA A 355 -12.27 0.89 25.44
N PRO A 356 -12.04 -0.17 24.64
CA PRO A 356 -10.72 -0.58 24.21
C PRO A 356 -10.06 0.44 23.26
N LEU A 357 -8.75 0.59 23.42
CA LEU A 357 -7.84 1.21 22.46
C LEU A 357 -6.89 0.13 21.93
N LEU A 358 -6.91 -0.11 20.64
CA LEU A 358 -5.93 -0.97 19.98
C LEU A 358 -4.98 -0.10 19.15
N SER A 359 -3.70 -0.15 19.44
CA SER A 359 -2.67 0.61 18.70
C SER A 359 -1.78 -0.33 17.90
N VAL A 360 -1.51 0.03 16.63
CA VAL A 360 -0.76 -0.77 15.67
C VAL A 360 0.64 -0.17 15.48
N PHE A 361 1.66 -0.89 15.92
CA PHE A 361 3.07 -0.52 15.77
C PHE A 361 3.73 -1.38 14.70
N GLY A 362 4.31 -0.76 13.66
CA GLY A 362 4.96 -1.49 12.57
C GLY A 362 3.98 -2.05 11.55
N GLY A 363 4.32 -3.24 11.05
CA GLY A 363 3.53 -3.94 10.03
C GLY A 363 4.09 -3.78 8.62
N LYS A 364 3.70 -4.70 7.74
CA LYS A 364 4.15 -4.79 6.35
C LYS A 364 2.97 -4.87 5.40
N LEU A 365 3.17 -4.37 4.20
CA LEU A 365 2.21 -4.51 3.10
C LEU A 365 1.84 -5.98 2.84
N THR A 366 2.81 -6.89 2.91
CA THR A 366 2.60 -8.33 2.66
C THR A 366 1.65 -8.99 3.66
N THR A 367 1.73 -8.62 4.93
CA THR A 367 1.03 -9.30 6.03
C THR A 367 -0.10 -8.46 6.64
N TYR A 368 -0.51 -7.37 5.98
CA TYR A 368 -1.54 -6.47 6.50
C TYR A 368 -2.86 -7.18 6.85
N ARG A 369 -3.24 -8.17 6.02
CA ARG A 369 -4.48 -8.92 6.22
C ARG A 369 -4.41 -9.78 7.50
N LYS A 370 -3.27 -10.42 7.74
CA LYS A 370 -3.03 -11.18 8.99
C LYS A 370 -2.97 -10.26 10.20
N LEU A 371 -2.38 -9.09 10.06
CA LEU A 371 -2.42 -8.05 11.08
C LEU A 371 -3.87 -7.69 11.42
N ALA A 372 -4.71 -7.46 10.39
CA ALA A 372 -6.13 -7.15 10.60
C ALA A 372 -6.87 -8.29 11.31
N GLU A 373 -6.66 -9.55 10.90
CA GLU A 373 -7.23 -10.72 11.60
C GLU A 373 -6.80 -10.79 13.07
N SER A 374 -5.51 -10.51 13.35
CA SER A 374 -4.98 -10.47 14.72
C SER A 374 -5.60 -9.33 15.53
N ALA A 375 -5.75 -8.14 14.93
CA ALA A 375 -6.41 -7.00 15.55
C ALA A 375 -7.87 -7.33 15.93
N MET A 376 -8.58 -8.01 15.03
CA MET A 376 -9.95 -8.47 15.31
C MET A 376 -10.00 -9.55 16.41
N ALA A 377 -9.00 -10.41 16.49
CA ALA A 377 -8.91 -11.40 17.55
C ALA A 377 -8.73 -10.74 18.94
N GLU A 378 -7.86 -9.73 19.03
CA GLU A 378 -7.67 -8.93 20.25
C GLU A 378 -8.94 -8.16 20.67
N LEU A 379 -9.71 -7.65 19.70
CA LEU A 379 -10.93 -6.89 19.95
C LEU A 379 -12.16 -7.78 20.21
N LYS A 380 -12.12 -9.07 19.88
CA LYS A 380 -13.28 -9.97 20.00
C LYS A 380 -13.94 -9.98 21.38
N PRO A 381 -13.22 -9.93 22.53
CA PRO A 381 -13.84 -9.90 23.85
C PRO A 381 -14.78 -8.71 24.09
N PHE A 382 -14.59 -7.61 23.35
CA PHE A 382 -15.36 -6.37 23.49
C PHE A 382 -16.56 -6.30 22.51
N PHE A 383 -16.61 -7.19 21.51
CA PHE A 383 -17.64 -7.20 20.47
C PHE A 383 -18.22 -8.61 20.28
N SER A 384 -19.11 -8.99 21.18
CA SER A 384 -19.70 -10.35 21.20
C SER A 384 -20.45 -10.71 19.91
N GLN A 385 -21.01 -9.70 19.21
CA GLN A 385 -21.74 -9.86 17.94
C GLN A 385 -20.82 -10.01 16.72
N MET A 386 -19.50 -9.84 16.87
CA MET A 386 -18.56 -9.87 15.76
C MET A 386 -18.48 -11.27 15.11
N GLY A 387 -18.66 -11.32 13.79
CA GLY A 387 -18.55 -12.52 12.97
C GLY A 387 -17.14 -13.12 12.92
N GLY A 388 -17.01 -14.25 12.22
CA GLY A 388 -15.74 -14.94 11.99
C GLY A 388 -14.84 -14.23 10.96
N SER A 389 -13.60 -14.75 10.80
CA SER A 389 -12.69 -14.29 9.74
C SER A 389 -13.23 -14.68 8.36
N TRP A 390 -13.08 -13.80 7.37
CA TRP A 390 -13.63 -13.94 6.02
C TRP A 390 -12.66 -13.46 4.93
N THR A 391 -11.71 -12.60 5.28
CA THR A 391 -10.88 -11.87 4.32
C THR A 391 -9.96 -12.75 3.49
N ALA A 392 -9.62 -13.96 3.93
CA ALA A 392 -8.74 -14.85 3.17
C ALA A 392 -9.40 -15.44 1.92
N GLU A 393 -10.73 -15.61 1.95
CA GLU A 393 -11.50 -16.28 0.90
C GLU A 393 -12.23 -15.28 -0.02
N SER A 394 -12.34 -14.02 0.39
CA SER A 394 -12.99 -12.96 -0.40
C SER A 394 -12.03 -12.34 -1.41
N THR A 395 -12.57 -11.86 -2.52
CA THR A 395 -11.85 -10.99 -3.46
C THR A 395 -11.88 -9.54 -3.00
N LEU A 396 -10.90 -8.74 -3.44
CA LEU A 396 -10.98 -7.28 -3.36
C LEU A 396 -11.78 -6.73 -4.55
N PRO A 397 -12.41 -5.55 -4.40
CA PRO A 397 -13.11 -4.88 -5.50
C PRO A 397 -12.26 -4.84 -6.77
N GLY A 398 -12.83 -5.28 -7.88
CA GLY A 398 -12.13 -5.43 -9.15
C GLY A 398 -11.49 -6.80 -9.38
N GLY A 399 -11.40 -7.65 -8.35
CA GLY A 399 -10.93 -9.04 -8.48
C GLY A 399 -12.04 -10.05 -8.74
N GLU A 400 -13.30 -9.63 -8.63
CA GLU A 400 -14.47 -10.49 -8.81
C GLU A 400 -14.57 -10.94 -10.27
N ASP A 401 -14.92 -12.22 -10.48
CA ASP A 401 -15.15 -12.83 -11.80
C ASP A 401 -13.99 -12.67 -12.79
N MET A 402 -12.79 -12.37 -12.29
CA MET A 402 -11.59 -12.23 -13.10
C MET A 402 -10.78 -13.53 -13.16
N THR A 403 -10.50 -13.99 -14.37
CA THR A 403 -9.50 -15.03 -14.61
C THR A 403 -8.09 -14.43 -14.70
N THR A 404 -7.90 -13.46 -15.59
CA THR A 404 -6.63 -12.71 -15.76
C THR A 404 -6.92 -11.29 -16.25
N PRO A 405 -6.02 -10.32 -16.00
CA PRO A 405 -6.12 -8.99 -16.62
C PRO A 405 -6.13 -9.01 -18.14
N GLN A 406 -5.42 -9.96 -18.78
CA GLN A 406 -5.43 -10.15 -20.22
C GLN A 406 -6.79 -10.55 -20.77
N ALA A 407 -7.47 -11.50 -20.14
CA ALA A 407 -8.80 -11.89 -20.57
C ALA A 407 -9.81 -10.73 -20.47
N LEU A 408 -9.65 -9.88 -19.44
CA LEU A 408 -10.46 -8.67 -19.31
C LEU A 408 -10.13 -7.62 -20.38
N GLU A 409 -8.85 -7.42 -20.71
CA GLU A 409 -8.39 -6.56 -21.80
C GLU A 409 -9.01 -6.99 -23.14
N GLU A 410 -8.96 -8.28 -23.45
CA GLU A 410 -9.59 -8.86 -24.65
C GLU A 410 -11.10 -8.62 -24.68
N ALA A 411 -11.79 -8.82 -23.56
CA ALA A 411 -13.23 -8.57 -23.45
C ALA A 411 -13.58 -7.09 -23.62
N LEU A 412 -12.75 -6.17 -23.10
CA LEU A 412 -12.90 -4.72 -23.29
C LEU A 412 -12.78 -4.33 -24.75
N LEU A 413 -11.75 -4.84 -25.44
CA LEU A 413 -11.52 -4.54 -26.86
C LEU A 413 -12.57 -5.16 -27.78
N ALA A 414 -13.08 -6.34 -27.43
CA ALA A 414 -14.17 -6.96 -28.17
C ALA A 414 -15.48 -6.18 -28.04
N ARG A 415 -15.78 -5.67 -26.86
CA ARG A 415 -17.02 -4.91 -26.59
C ARG A 415 -16.95 -3.45 -27.04
N HIS A 416 -15.81 -2.83 -26.87
CA HIS A 416 -15.55 -1.41 -27.17
C HIS A 416 -14.45 -1.28 -28.23
N THR A 417 -14.77 -1.61 -29.49
CA THR A 417 -13.81 -1.68 -30.59
C THR A 417 -13.10 -0.35 -30.91
N TRP A 418 -13.65 0.76 -30.40
CA TRP A 418 -13.07 2.10 -30.49
C TRP A 418 -12.00 2.37 -29.41
N LEU A 419 -11.93 1.53 -28.36
CA LEU A 419 -11.02 1.74 -27.24
C LEU A 419 -9.58 1.42 -27.64
N ALA A 420 -8.65 2.32 -27.35
CA ALA A 420 -7.23 2.10 -27.63
C ALA A 420 -6.68 0.95 -26.75
N PRO A 421 -5.91 -0.01 -27.33
CA PRO A 421 -5.37 -1.16 -26.60
C PRO A 421 -4.60 -0.79 -25.32
N ALA A 422 -3.79 0.26 -25.36
CA ALA A 422 -3.03 0.72 -24.20
C ALA A 422 -3.94 1.18 -23.02
N ILE A 423 -5.10 1.75 -23.34
CA ILE A 423 -6.10 2.18 -22.32
C ILE A 423 -6.80 0.94 -21.78
N ALA A 424 -7.23 0.01 -22.62
CA ALA A 424 -7.87 -1.24 -22.20
C ALA A 424 -6.95 -2.04 -21.27
N GLN A 425 -5.67 -2.16 -21.61
CA GLN A 425 -4.66 -2.84 -20.79
C GLN A 425 -4.48 -2.14 -19.44
N ARG A 426 -4.34 -0.80 -19.44
CA ARG A 426 -4.20 -0.02 -18.20
C ARG A 426 -5.43 -0.18 -17.31
N TRP A 427 -6.63 -0.04 -17.86
CA TRP A 427 -7.87 -0.18 -17.09
C TRP A 427 -8.07 -1.57 -16.53
N ALA A 428 -7.79 -2.62 -17.32
CA ALA A 428 -7.86 -3.99 -16.84
C ALA A 428 -6.92 -4.25 -15.65
N ARG A 429 -5.72 -3.69 -15.68
CA ARG A 429 -4.73 -3.82 -14.61
C ARG A 429 -4.98 -2.89 -13.41
N THR A 430 -5.66 -1.77 -13.60
CA THR A 430 -5.92 -0.79 -12.54
C THR A 430 -7.22 -1.06 -11.81
N TYR A 431 -8.30 -1.31 -12.56
CA TYR A 431 -9.66 -1.38 -12.03
C TYR A 431 -10.21 -2.80 -11.96
N GLY A 432 -9.64 -3.74 -12.73
CA GLY A 432 -10.19 -5.07 -12.83
C GLY A 432 -11.65 -5.02 -13.31
N SER A 433 -12.53 -5.84 -12.75
CA SER A 433 -13.96 -5.88 -13.10
C SER A 433 -14.70 -4.55 -12.87
N ARG A 434 -14.17 -3.65 -12.02
CA ARG A 434 -14.76 -2.31 -11.79
C ARG A 434 -14.69 -1.40 -13.02
N VAL A 435 -13.91 -1.76 -14.02
CA VAL A 435 -13.93 -1.07 -15.32
C VAL A 435 -15.34 -1.04 -15.93
N TRP A 436 -16.17 -2.02 -15.69
CA TRP A 436 -17.55 -2.05 -16.17
C TRP A 436 -18.43 -0.98 -15.50
N THR A 437 -18.15 -0.62 -14.25
CA THR A 437 -18.77 0.53 -13.56
C THR A 437 -18.32 1.84 -14.20
N LEU A 438 -17.02 1.99 -14.50
CA LEU A 438 -16.48 3.15 -15.20
C LEU A 438 -17.14 3.33 -16.59
N LEU A 439 -17.36 2.23 -17.30
CA LEU A 439 -17.94 2.20 -18.65
C LEU A 439 -19.47 2.09 -18.67
N ALA A 440 -20.15 2.15 -17.53
CA ALA A 440 -21.61 2.10 -17.51
C ALA A 440 -22.22 3.25 -18.32
N GLY A 441 -23.03 2.92 -19.34
CA GLY A 441 -23.66 3.88 -20.24
C GLY A 441 -22.73 4.51 -21.27
N VAL A 442 -21.49 4.01 -21.45
CA VAL A 442 -20.54 4.48 -22.46
C VAL A 442 -20.74 3.65 -23.74
N GLU A 443 -21.18 4.30 -24.82
CA GLU A 443 -21.40 3.67 -26.13
C GLU A 443 -20.29 3.99 -27.13
N GLY A 444 -19.63 5.14 -26.99
CA GLY A 444 -18.56 5.59 -27.87
C GLY A 444 -17.51 6.47 -27.20
N PRO A 445 -16.44 6.84 -27.92
CA PRO A 445 -15.34 7.62 -27.35
C PRO A 445 -15.77 9.01 -26.86
N GLN A 446 -16.84 9.61 -27.43
CA GLN A 446 -17.40 10.88 -26.99
C GLN A 446 -17.94 10.83 -25.56
N ASP A 447 -18.40 9.68 -25.09
CA ASP A 447 -18.99 9.51 -23.74
C ASP A 447 -17.90 9.44 -22.64
N LEU A 448 -16.63 9.32 -23.03
CA LEU A 448 -15.51 9.47 -22.10
C LEU A 448 -15.28 10.93 -21.68
N GLY A 449 -15.92 11.87 -22.37
CA GLY A 449 -15.82 13.30 -22.09
C GLY A 449 -14.46 13.89 -22.50
N GLN A 450 -14.09 14.98 -21.84
CA GLN A 450 -12.85 15.70 -22.13
C GLN A 450 -11.62 14.80 -21.99
N ALA A 451 -10.76 14.77 -23.00
CA ALA A 451 -9.42 14.19 -22.87
C ALA A 451 -8.55 15.09 -21.97
N ILE A 452 -7.97 14.51 -20.94
CA ILE A 452 -7.08 15.19 -20.00
C ILE A 452 -5.63 15.10 -20.47
N GLY A 453 -5.20 13.90 -20.89
CA GLY A 453 -3.84 13.61 -21.36
C GLY A 453 -3.38 12.21 -20.92
N ALA A 454 -2.34 11.69 -21.54
CA ALA A 454 -1.77 10.36 -21.27
C ALA A 454 -2.82 9.23 -21.24
N GLY A 455 -3.92 9.35 -22.01
CA GLY A 455 -5.02 8.39 -22.02
C GLY A 455 -5.96 8.48 -20.82
N LEU A 456 -5.93 9.56 -20.07
CA LEU A 456 -6.89 9.90 -19.00
C LEU A 456 -8.02 10.75 -19.57
N PHE A 457 -9.26 10.44 -19.19
CA PHE A 457 -10.47 11.14 -19.63
C PHE A 457 -11.29 11.61 -18.43
N ALA A 458 -12.14 12.58 -18.64
CA ALA A 458 -13.04 13.14 -17.63
C ALA A 458 -13.88 12.05 -16.93
N ARG A 459 -14.42 11.10 -17.68
CA ARG A 459 -15.18 9.95 -17.13
C ARG A 459 -14.41 9.13 -16.12
N GLU A 460 -13.11 8.89 -16.39
CA GLU A 460 -12.24 8.18 -15.46
C GLU A 460 -11.96 9.02 -14.19
N VAL A 461 -11.74 10.32 -14.36
CA VAL A 461 -11.57 11.26 -13.24
C VAL A 461 -12.80 11.25 -12.33
N ASP A 462 -14.00 11.32 -12.90
CA ASP A 462 -15.25 11.30 -12.15
C ASP A 462 -15.44 9.98 -11.41
N TYR A 463 -15.15 8.83 -12.04
CA TYR A 463 -15.14 7.54 -11.38
C TYR A 463 -14.20 7.52 -10.16
N LEU A 464 -12.98 8.03 -10.30
CA LEU A 464 -12.01 8.07 -9.22
C LEU A 464 -12.45 8.97 -8.06
N ARG A 465 -13.14 10.06 -8.36
CA ARG A 465 -13.71 10.96 -7.35
C ARG A 465 -14.88 10.30 -6.59
N GLU A 466 -15.81 9.70 -7.31
CA GLU A 466 -17.05 9.14 -6.75
C GLU A 466 -16.82 7.84 -6.00
N HIS A 467 -15.94 6.98 -6.53
CA HIS A 467 -15.74 5.63 -6.03
C HIS A 467 -14.47 5.44 -5.21
N GLU A 468 -13.44 6.30 -5.40
CA GLU A 468 -12.12 6.10 -4.83
C GLU A 468 -11.57 7.30 -4.04
N TRP A 469 -12.41 8.27 -3.69
CA TRP A 469 -12.09 9.46 -2.88
C TRP A 469 -10.97 10.34 -3.44
N ALA A 470 -10.66 10.27 -4.71
CA ALA A 470 -9.62 11.12 -5.30
C ALA A 470 -10.12 12.56 -5.44
N THR A 471 -9.44 13.52 -4.84
CA THR A 471 -9.85 14.94 -4.85
C THR A 471 -8.80 15.87 -5.44
N SER A 472 -7.54 15.43 -5.50
CA SER A 472 -6.43 16.22 -6.00
C SER A 472 -5.76 15.59 -7.23
N LEU A 473 -4.97 16.41 -7.93
CA LEU A 473 -4.09 15.97 -9.01
C LEU A 473 -3.16 14.83 -8.55
N GLU A 474 -2.58 14.96 -7.37
CA GLU A 474 -1.67 13.96 -6.82
C GLU A 474 -2.36 12.63 -6.52
N ASP A 475 -3.62 12.66 -6.04
CA ASP A 475 -4.39 11.45 -5.78
C ASP A 475 -4.56 10.67 -7.08
N ILE A 476 -4.97 11.35 -8.15
CA ILE A 476 -5.27 10.76 -9.45
C ILE A 476 -3.99 10.28 -10.12
N LEU A 477 -2.99 11.17 -10.29
CA LEU A 477 -1.82 10.90 -11.11
C LEU A 477 -0.80 9.98 -10.44
N TRP A 478 -0.72 9.95 -9.10
CA TRP A 478 0.32 9.19 -8.41
C TRP A 478 -0.21 7.99 -7.63
N ARG A 479 -1.37 8.09 -6.98
CA ARG A 479 -1.90 6.99 -6.17
C ARG A 479 -2.94 6.13 -6.88
N ARG A 480 -3.74 6.69 -7.80
CA ARG A 480 -4.76 5.92 -8.53
C ARG A 480 -4.25 5.35 -9.84
N THR A 481 -3.55 6.16 -10.67
CA THR A 481 -3.24 5.79 -12.07
C THR A 481 -1.75 5.66 -12.40
N LYS A 482 -0.85 6.28 -11.65
CA LYS A 482 0.59 6.48 -11.97
C LYS A 482 0.86 7.25 -13.28
N LEU A 483 -0.16 7.90 -13.82
CA LEU A 483 -0.03 8.70 -15.07
C LEU A 483 0.83 9.96 -14.88
N GLY A 484 1.14 10.36 -13.65
CA GLY A 484 2.08 11.46 -13.38
C GLY A 484 3.46 11.27 -14.00
N LEU A 485 3.88 10.03 -14.28
CA LEU A 485 5.11 9.73 -15.03
C LEU A 485 4.99 9.93 -16.54
N PHE A 486 3.79 10.15 -17.06
CA PHE A 486 3.52 10.21 -18.51
C PHE A 486 2.84 11.51 -18.93
N THR A 487 2.33 12.30 -17.97
CA THR A 487 1.65 13.57 -18.26
C THR A 487 2.64 14.72 -18.34
N THR A 488 2.37 15.62 -19.28
CA THR A 488 3.05 16.91 -19.40
C THR A 488 2.47 17.91 -18.38
N GLU A 489 3.17 19.02 -18.14
CA GLU A 489 2.68 20.10 -17.28
C GLU A 489 1.35 20.70 -17.81
N ALA A 490 1.20 20.84 -19.12
CA ALA A 490 -0.04 21.32 -19.72
C ALA A 490 -1.23 20.39 -19.46
N GLU A 491 -1.01 19.07 -19.53
CA GLU A 491 -2.03 18.06 -19.22
C GLU A 491 -2.36 18.05 -17.72
N GLN A 492 -1.38 18.23 -16.84
CA GLN A 492 -1.60 18.36 -15.40
C GLN A 492 -2.42 19.62 -15.07
N ASN A 493 -2.15 20.75 -15.74
CA ASN A 493 -2.95 21.96 -15.62
C ASN A 493 -4.40 21.74 -16.11
N THR A 494 -4.58 20.97 -17.18
CA THR A 494 -5.93 20.60 -17.67
C THR A 494 -6.70 19.80 -16.62
N LEU A 495 -6.03 18.83 -15.94
CA LEU A 495 -6.63 18.08 -14.85
C LEU A 495 -7.00 18.98 -13.66
N SER A 496 -6.10 19.89 -13.27
CA SER A 496 -6.37 20.83 -12.16
C SER A 496 -7.62 21.68 -12.43
N GLN A 497 -7.74 22.25 -13.63
CA GLN A 497 -8.90 23.03 -14.05
C GLN A 497 -10.19 22.19 -14.07
N TYR A 498 -10.09 20.91 -14.47
CA TYR A 498 -11.23 20.01 -14.45
C TYR A 498 -11.71 19.76 -13.02
N LEU A 499 -10.80 19.48 -12.11
CA LEU A 499 -11.10 19.23 -10.68
C LEU A 499 -11.71 20.45 -10.00
N GLU A 500 -11.21 21.66 -10.25
CA GLU A 500 -11.78 22.91 -9.73
C GLU A 500 -13.25 23.10 -10.16
N LYS A 501 -13.53 22.94 -11.46
CA LYS A 501 -14.89 23.01 -11.99
C LYS A 501 -15.83 21.96 -11.41
N ALA A 502 -15.32 20.74 -11.24
CA ALA A 502 -16.09 19.64 -10.69
C ALA A 502 -16.41 19.84 -9.19
N THR A 503 -15.49 20.43 -8.41
CA THR A 503 -15.72 20.80 -7.02
C THR A 503 -16.77 21.90 -6.89
N GLN A 504 -16.71 22.94 -7.75
CA GLN A 504 -17.71 24.03 -7.77
C GLN A 504 -19.13 23.51 -8.08
N ARG A 505 -19.27 22.54 -8.98
CA ARG A 505 -20.58 21.91 -9.28
C ARG A 505 -21.13 21.13 -8.09
N SER A 506 -20.29 20.46 -7.31
CA SER A 506 -20.71 19.70 -6.13
C SER A 506 -21.16 20.61 -4.97
N HIS A 507 -20.69 21.85 -4.91
CA HIS A 507 -21.14 22.85 -3.92
C HIS A 507 -22.41 23.61 -4.35
N ALA A 508 -22.75 23.56 -5.64
CA ALA A 508 -23.92 24.26 -6.20
C ALA A 508 -25.17 23.36 -6.32
N ALA A 509 -25.04 22.06 -6.16
CA ALA A 509 -26.09 21.04 -6.15
C ALA A 509 -26.46 20.64 -4.72
#